data_5fcad9890f0ebf416cf5d5c248985d82
#
_entry.id   5fcad9890f0ebf416cf5d5c248985d82
#
_cell.length_a   1.000
_cell.length_b   1.000
_cell.length_c   1.000
_cell.angle_alpha   90.00
_cell.angle_beta   90.00
_cell.angle_gamma   90.00
#
_symmetry.space_group_name_H-M   'P 1'
#
loop_
_entity.id
_entity.type
_entity.pdbx_description
1 polymer ?
#
loop_
_entity_poly.entity_id
_entity_poly.type
_entity_poly.pdbx_seq_one_letter_code
_entity_poly.pdbx_strand_id
1 'polypeptide(L)'
;MSKEKVILAYSGGLDTSVAITWLKKDYDVIAVCMDVGEGKDLEFIHDKALTVGAVESYVLDVKDEFVEDYVLPALQAHAYYEQKYPLVSALSRPIIAKKLVEIAHKTGATTIAHGCTGKGNDQVRFEVAIAALDPSLTVVAPVREWKWSREEEIEYAKANGVPVPADLDNPYSVDQNLWGRANECGVLENPWNQAPEEAFGITNSPESAPDEAEYVDVTFKEGKPVALNGKEMKLADLIQEMNVIAGKHGVGRIDHVENRLVGIKSREIYECPGAIALLTAHKEIEDLTLVREVSHFKPILENELSNLIYNALWFSPATQAIIAYIKETQKVVNGIAKVKLYKGHAQVVARQSANSLYDENLATYTSADSFDQDAAIGFIKLWGLPTQVNSQVNHPFDN
;
A
#
# COMPACT_ATOMS: atom_id res chain seq x y z
N MET A 1 25.95 -8.40 34.96
CA MET A 1 24.92 -7.33 34.69
C MET A 1 24.16 -7.82 33.47
N SER A 2 22.83 -7.70 33.44
CA SER A 2 22.03 -7.91 32.22
C SER A 2 22.48 -6.91 31.18
N LYS A 3 22.59 -7.32 29.92
CA LYS A 3 22.81 -6.39 28.80
C LYS A 3 21.61 -5.47 28.63
N GLU A 4 21.81 -4.37 27.92
CA GLU A 4 20.72 -3.54 27.47
C GLU A 4 19.85 -4.29 26.45
N LYS A 5 18.52 -4.10 26.50
CA LYS A 5 17.60 -4.75 25.56
C LYS A 5 17.51 -3.97 24.26
N VAL A 6 17.48 -4.70 23.13
CA VAL A 6 17.21 -4.16 21.81
C VAL A 6 16.03 -4.88 21.17
N ILE A 7 15.10 -4.13 20.60
CA ILE A 7 13.97 -4.66 19.84
C ILE A 7 14.38 -4.74 18.37
N LEU A 8 14.40 -5.92 17.78
CA LEU A 8 14.75 -6.12 16.38
C LEU A 8 13.50 -6.36 15.53
N ALA A 9 13.28 -5.52 14.51
CA ALA A 9 12.35 -5.83 13.43
C ALA A 9 12.81 -7.10 12.70
N TYR A 10 12.11 -8.22 12.91
CA TYR A 10 12.54 -9.53 12.48
C TYR A 10 11.62 -10.11 11.41
N SER A 11 12.13 -10.34 10.21
CA SER A 11 11.38 -10.92 9.09
C SER A 11 11.55 -12.42 8.92
N GLY A 12 12.46 -13.06 9.69
CA GLY A 12 12.86 -14.44 9.49
C GLY A 12 13.88 -14.66 8.34
N GLY A 13 14.20 -13.61 7.58
CA GLY A 13 15.20 -13.65 6.50
C GLY A 13 16.64 -13.79 7.00
N LEU A 14 17.60 -13.88 6.06
CA LEU A 14 19.01 -14.03 6.39
C LEU A 14 19.52 -12.78 7.13
N ASP A 15 19.37 -11.59 6.57
CA ASP A 15 19.90 -10.33 7.09
C ASP A 15 19.46 -10.08 8.54
N THR A 16 18.17 -10.28 8.83
CA THR A 16 17.66 -10.11 10.20
C THR A 16 18.09 -11.23 11.15
N SER A 17 18.31 -12.45 10.65
CA SER A 17 18.84 -13.55 11.46
C SER A 17 20.32 -13.32 11.78
N VAL A 18 21.11 -12.83 10.82
CA VAL A 18 22.51 -12.40 11.04
C VAL A 18 22.55 -11.23 12.02
N ALA A 19 21.60 -10.28 11.92
CA ALA A 19 21.51 -9.16 12.86
C ALA A 19 21.31 -9.63 14.32
N ILE A 20 20.58 -10.72 14.60
CA ILE A 20 20.48 -11.29 15.94
C ILE A 20 21.88 -11.67 16.47
N THR A 21 22.66 -12.41 15.67
CA THR A 21 23.99 -12.89 16.10
C THR A 21 25.00 -11.76 16.25
N TRP A 22 24.84 -10.68 15.51
CA TRP A 22 25.68 -9.50 15.60
C TRP A 22 25.34 -8.66 16.83
N LEU A 23 24.05 -8.37 17.05
CA LEU A 23 23.55 -7.58 18.17
C LEU A 23 23.71 -8.26 19.52
N LYS A 24 23.60 -9.59 19.60
CA LYS A 24 23.69 -10.33 20.88
C LYS A 24 25.05 -10.21 21.58
N LYS A 25 26.07 -9.68 20.90
CA LYS A 25 27.38 -9.39 21.53
C LYS A 25 27.23 -8.29 22.56
N ASP A 26 26.39 -7.28 22.31
CA ASP A 26 26.26 -6.07 23.12
C ASP A 26 24.90 -5.95 23.81
N TYR A 27 23.84 -6.60 23.25
CA TYR A 27 22.46 -6.49 23.67
C TYR A 27 21.82 -7.85 24.03
N ASP A 28 20.77 -7.80 24.83
CA ASP A 28 19.76 -8.84 24.94
C ASP A 28 18.71 -8.60 23.83
N VAL A 29 18.75 -9.41 22.75
CA VAL A 29 17.96 -9.19 21.54
C VAL A 29 16.55 -9.74 21.69
N ILE A 30 15.55 -8.92 21.51
CA ILE A 30 14.12 -9.29 21.45
C ILE A 30 13.68 -9.19 19.98
N ALA A 31 13.40 -10.33 19.35
CA ALA A 31 12.95 -10.37 17.97
C ALA A 31 11.44 -10.14 17.88
N VAL A 32 10.99 -9.27 16.99
CA VAL A 32 9.56 -8.96 16.81
C VAL A 32 9.20 -9.09 15.33
N CYS A 33 8.32 -10.05 15.03
CA CYS A 33 7.74 -10.28 13.72
C CYS A 33 6.28 -9.85 13.74
N MET A 34 5.86 -9.11 12.73
CA MET A 34 4.45 -8.73 12.50
C MET A 34 3.90 -9.51 11.31
N ASP A 35 2.74 -10.17 11.50
CA ASP A 35 1.96 -10.74 10.41
C ASP A 35 1.06 -9.67 9.81
N VAL A 36 1.45 -9.18 8.65
CA VAL A 36 0.67 -8.25 7.80
C VAL A 36 0.03 -8.97 6.61
N GLY A 37 -0.01 -10.32 6.64
CA GLY A 37 -0.58 -11.15 5.58
C GLY A 37 0.42 -11.63 4.54
N GLU A 38 1.67 -11.86 4.93
CA GLU A 38 2.72 -12.38 4.06
C GLU A 38 2.57 -13.88 3.72
N GLY A 39 1.73 -14.60 4.47
CA GLY A 39 1.54 -16.06 4.30
C GLY A 39 2.73 -16.90 4.76
N LYS A 40 3.58 -16.39 5.65
CA LYS A 40 4.75 -17.07 6.19
C LYS A 40 4.40 -18.04 7.33
N ASP A 41 5.25 -19.04 7.55
CA ASP A 41 5.20 -19.88 8.73
C ASP A 41 5.71 -19.11 9.97
N LEU A 42 4.78 -18.60 10.73
CA LEU A 42 5.06 -17.74 11.88
C LEU A 42 5.68 -18.50 13.06
N GLU A 43 5.30 -19.77 13.25
CA GLU A 43 5.87 -20.63 14.29
C GLU A 43 7.35 -20.91 14.00
N PHE A 44 7.64 -21.26 12.74
CA PHE A 44 9.02 -21.42 12.27
C PHE A 44 9.87 -20.15 12.48
N ILE A 45 9.31 -18.96 12.18
CA ILE A 45 10.00 -17.68 12.36
C ILE A 45 10.29 -17.42 13.83
N HIS A 46 9.32 -17.68 14.72
CA HIS A 46 9.49 -17.57 16.17
C HIS A 46 10.64 -18.45 16.68
N ASP A 47 10.60 -19.74 16.36
CA ASP A 47 11.57 -20.73 16.82
C ASP A 47 12.97 -20.46 16.25
N LYS A 48 13.04 -20.02 15.01
CA LYS A 48 14.28 -19.60 14.35
C LYS A 48 14.95 -18.45 15.10
N ALA A 49 14.18 -17.43 15.49
CA ALA A 49 14.71 -16.28 16.24
C ALA A 49 15.39 -16.72 17.55
N LEU A 50 14.73 -17.57 18.33
CA LEU A 50 15.27 -18.12 19.58
C LEU A 50 16.50 -19.00 19.35
N THR A 51 16.45 -19.86 18.33
CA THR A 51 17.58 -20.75 17.96
C THR A 51 18.82 -19.96 17.57
N VAL A 52 18.66 -18.84 16.87
CA VAL A 52 19.76 -17.96 16.44
C VAL A 52 20.33 -17.16 17.61
N GLY A 53 19.55 -16.97 18.67
CA GLY A 53 20.03 -16.37 19.91
C GLY A 53 19.33 -15.14 20.41
N ALA A 54 18.11 -14.88 19.94
CA ALA A 54 17.21 -13.90 20.60
C ALA A 54 16.83 -14.42 21.99
N VAL A 55 16.72 -13.52 22.98
CA VAL A 55 16.31 -13.89 24.34
C VAL A 55 14.79 -14.01 24.47
N GLU A 56 14.05 -13.26 23.64
CA GLU A 56 12.60 -13.33 23.49
C GLU A 56 12.24 -13.18 22.00
N SER A 57 11.11 -13.76 21.61
CA SER A 57 10.54 -13.61 20.26
C SER A 57 9.04 -13.35 20.35
N TYR A 58 8.58 -12.29 19.71
CA TYR A 58 7.18 -11.93 19.58
C TYR A 58 6.74 -12.11 18.14
N VAL A 59 5.59 -12.76 17.93
CA VAL A 59 4.89 -12.80 16.66
C VAL A 59 3.51 -12.18 16.87
N LEU A 60 3.24 -11.10 16.17
CA LEU A 60 2.00 -10.31 16.34
C LEU A 60 1.17 -10.39 15.07
N ASP A 61 -0.05 -10.95 15.19
CA ASP A 61 -1.04 -10.84 14.12
C ASP A 61 -1.63 -9.42 14.13
N VAL A 62 -1.29 -8.64 13.12
CA VAL A 62 -1.73 -7.25 12.98
C VAL A 62 -2.53 -7.02 11.68
N LYS A 63 -2.99 -8.08 11.03
CA LYS A 63 -3.70 -8.00 9.74
C LYS A 63 -4.93 -7.09 9.80
N ASP A 64 -5.79 -7.28 10.80
CA ASP A 64 -7.00 -6.47 10.96
C ASP A 64 -6.64 -4.99 11.20
N GLU A 65 -5.68 -4.69 12.11
CA GLU A 65 -5.22 -3.31 12.37
C GLU A 65 -4.54 -2.70 11.13
N PHE A 66 -3.76 -3.48 10.41
CA PHE A 66 -3.10 -3.03 9.17
C PHE A 66 -4.11 -2.58 8.12
N VAL A 67 -5.14 -3.39 7.85
CA VAL A 67 -6.10 -3.05 6.80
C VAL A 67 -7.08 -1.96 7.22
N GLU A 68 -7.48 -1.92 8.50
CA GLU A 68 -8.44 -0.91 8.98
C GLU A 68 -7.80 0.47 9.15
N ASP A 69 -6.59 0.55 9.72
CA ASP A 69 -5.99 1.82 10.11
C ASP A 69 -5.04 2.39 9.05
N TYR A 70 -4.52 1.57 8.13
CA TYR A 70 -3.53 2.00 7.14
C TYR A 70 -4.00 1.79 5.69
N VAL A 71 -4.52 0.61 5.35
CA VAL A 71 -4.96 0.33 3.98
C VAL A 71 -6.27 1.04 3.66
N LEU A 72 -7.26 1.00 4.55
CA LEU A 72 -8.56 1.63 4.31
C LEU A 72 -8.47 3.14 4.04
N PRO A 73 -7.73 3.96 4.83
CA PRO A 73 -7.55 5.36 4.48
C PRO A 73 -6.89 5.57 3.12
N ALA A 74 -5.93 4.73 2.74
CA ALA A 74 -5.26 4.80 1.44
C ALA A 74 -6.21 4.39 0.30
N LEU A 75 -7.06 3.38 0.49
CA LEU A 75 -8.10 2.99 -0.45
C LEU A 75 -9.11 4.13 -0.66
N GLN A 76 -9.64 4.69 0.43
CA GLN A 76 -10.59 5.81 0.40
C GLN A 76 -10.00 7.06 -0.25
N ALA A 77 -8.69 7.25 -0.17
CA ALA A 77 -7.96 8.33 -0.81
C ALA A 77 -7.42 7.98 -2.21
N HIS A 78 -7.74 6.83 -2.79
CA HIS A 78 -7.13 6.38 -4.06
C HIS A 78 -5.62 6.65 -4.11
N ALA A 79 -4.90 6.31 -3.04
CA ALA A 79 -3.51 6.67 -2.87
C ALA A 79 -2.60 5.86 -3.81
N TYR A 80 -2.16 6.52 -4.89
CA TYR A 80 -1.19 6.00 -5.85
C TYR A 80 0.06 6.88 -5.86
N TYR A 81 1.22 6.34 -5.50
CA TYR A 81 2.47 7.05 -5.72
C TYR A 81 2.81 7.08 -7.21
N GLU A 82 3.14 8.28 -7.71
CA GLU A 82 3.42 8.53 -9.14
C GLU A 82 2.34 7.97 -10.09
N GLN A 83 1.07 8.00 -9.65
CA GLN A 83 -0.11 7.54 -10.41
C GLN A 83 -0.09 6.04 -10.78
N LYS A 84 0.76 5.23 -10.14
CA LYS A 84 0.92 3.82 -10.46
C LYS A 84 0.94 2.90 -9.23
N TYR A 85 1.73 3.23 -8.23
CA TYR A 85 2.06 2.34 -7.12
C TYR A 85 1.07 2.49 -5.96
N PRO A 86 0.28 1.45 -5.61
CA PRO A 86 -0.68 1.49 -4.50
C PRO A 86 -0.05 1.44 -3.10
N LEU A 87 1.23 1.74 -2.95
CA LEU A 87 1.92 1.92 -1.67
C LEU A 87 2.06 0.66 -0.79
N VAL A 88 2.15 -0.53 -1.38
CA VAL A 88 2.18 -1.83 -0.69
C VAL A 88 3.11 -1.84 0.54
N SER A 89 4.41 -1.68 0.30
CA SER A 89 5.42 -1.68 1.37
C SER A 89 5.34 -0.43 2.25
N ALA A 90 5.05 0.74 1.64
CA ALA A 90 5.00 2.01 2.36
C ALA A 90 3.89 2.03 3.44
N LEU A 91 2.77 1.35 3.23
CA LEU A 91 1.65 1.27 4.17
C LEU A 91 1.92 0.33 5.35
N SER A 92 2.75 -0.72 5.17
CA SER A 92 3.03 -1.66 6.26
C SER A 92 4.10 -1.14 7.24
N ARG A 93 5.00 -0.26 6.83
CA ARG A 93 6.10 0.20 7.69
C ARG A 93 5.64 1.03 8.91
N PRO A 94 4.62 1.92 8.82
CA PRO A 94 4.12 2.64 9.98
C PRO A 94 3.57 1.73 11.09
N ILE A 95 2.78 0.70 10.75
CA ILE A 95 2.26 -0.23 11.77
C ILE A 95 3.37 -1.07 12.37
N ILE A 96 4.34 -1.54 11.56
CA ILE A 96 5.49 -2.27 12.07
C ILE A 96 6.26 -1.40 13.07
N ALA A 97 6.58 -0.15 12.72
CA ALA A 97 7.28 0.79 13.61
C ALA A 97 6.50 1.03 14.92
N LYS A 98 5.16 1.20 14.83
CA LYS A 98 4.29 1.35 16.00
C LYS A 98 4.39 0.15 16.94
N LYS A 99 4.33 -1.08 16.41
CA LYS A 99 4.45 -2.29 17.22
C LYS A 99 5.84 -2.47 17.84
N LEU A 100 6.89 -2.09 17.14
CA LEU A 100 8.25 -2.09 17.72
C LEU A 100 8.35 -1.14 18.92
N VAL A 101 7.81 0.08 18.81
CA VAL A 101 7.77 1.04 19.91
C VAL A 101 6.92 0.53 21.08
N GLU A 102 5.74 -0.05 20.82
CA GLU A 102 4.90 -0.66 21.84
C GLU A 102 5.64 -1.77 22.63
N ILE A 103 6.38 -2.64 21.93
CA ILE A 103 7.18 -3.69 22.56
C ILE A 103 8.39 -3.10 23.31
N ALA A 104 9.03 -2.07 22.78
CA ALA A 104 10.11 -1.36 23.48
C ALA A 104 9.63 -0.83 24.84
N HIS A 105 8.51 -0.12 24.86
CA HIS A 105 7.90 0.35 26.12
C HIS A 105 7.52 -0.79 27.07
N LYS A 106 6.90 -1.85 26.55
CA LYS A 106 6.51 -3.04 27.35
C LYS A 106 7.67 -3.72 28.02
N THR A 107 8.81 -3.81 27.33
CA THR A 107 10.00 -4.55 27.80
C THR A 107 11.04 -3.67 28.49
N GLY A 108 10.86 -2.34 28.44
CA GLY A 108 11.81 -1.36 28.95
C GLY A 108 13.08 -1.25 28.08
N ALA A 109 13.00 -1.63 26.80
CA ALA A 109 14.09 -1.42 25.85
C ALA A 109 14.13 0.06 25.41
N THR A 110 15.34 0.59 25.26
CA THR A 110 15.57 1.98 24.79
C THR A 110 16.12 2.00 23.37
N THR A 111 16.36 0.84 22.77
CA THR A 111 16.96 0.69 21.46
C THR A 111 16.10 -0.20 20.56
N ILE A 112 15.89 0.25 19.32
CA ILE A 112 15.23 -0.51 18.26
C ILE A 112 16.23 -0.75 17.13
N ALA A 113 16.22 -1.95 16.54
CA ALA A 113 17.07 -2.30 15.40
C ALA A 113 16.25 -2.74 14.19
N HIS A 114 16.75 -2.50 12.99
CA HIS A 114 16.19 -3.00 11.73
C HIS A 114 17.28 -3.45 10.75
N GLY A 115 16.91 -4.36 9.83
CA GLY A 115 17.82 -4.93 8.83
C GLY A 115 17.80 -4.22 7.46
N CYS A 116 17.39 -2.95 7.38
CA CYS A 116 17.30 -2.24 6.12
C CYS A 116 18.66 -1.72 5.63
N THR A 117 18.87 -1.77 4.31
CA THR A 117 20.07 -1.23 3.65
C THR A 117 20.00 0.30 3.51
N GLY A 118 21.16 0.95 3.32
CA GLY A 118 21.25 2.40 3.10
C GLY A 118 20.70 2.88 1.74
N LYS A 119 20.38 1.98 0.80
CA LYS A 119 19.83 2.30 -0.53
C LYS A 119 18.30 2.25 -0.59
N GLY A 120 17.65 1.59 0.39
CA GLY A 120 16.20 1.40 0.42
C GLY A 120 15.47 2.55 1.10
N ASN A 121 14.19 2.72 0.77
CA ASN A 121 13.30 3.68 1.41
C ASN A 121 12.95 3.27 2.86
N ASP A 122 12.95 1.97 3.15
CA ASP A 122 12.40 1.41 4.39
C ASP A 122 13.17 1.84 5.63
N GLN A 123 14.50 2.03 5.53
CA GLN A 123 15.27 2.60 6.63
C GLN A 123 14.71 3.97 7.07
N VAL A 124 14.36 4.82 6.10
CA VAL A 124 13.80 6.14 6.40
C VAL A 124 12.40 5.99 6.99
N ARG A 125 11.59 5.07 6.46
CA ARG A 125 10.23 4.81 6.96
C ARG A 125 10.23 4.33 8.41
N PHE A 126 11.14 3.43 8.78
CA PHE A 126 11.29 2.97 10.16
C PHE A 126 11.78 4.09 11.07
N GLU A 127 12.90 4.71 10.74
CA GLU A 127 13.53 5.69 11.63
C GLU A 127 12.67 6.93 11.85
N VAL A 128 12.06 7.47 10.79
CA VAL A 128 11.15 8.62 10.91
C VAL A 128 9.87 8.27 11.67
N ALA A 129 9.30 7.07 11.45
CA ALA A 129 8.12 6.63 12.19
C ALA A 129 8.43 6.41 13.69
N ILE A 130 9.56 5.77 14.02
CA ILE A 130 9.99 5.57 15.41
C ILE A 130 10.21 6.92 16.09
N ALA A 131 10.92 7.85 15.45
CA ALA A 131 11.18 9.19 16.00
C ALA A 131 9.89 10.01 16.18
N ALA A 132 8.89 9.82 15.33
CA ALA A 132 7.58 10.46 15.45
C ALA A 132 6.74 9.89 16.60
N LEU A 133 6.91 8.60 16.91
CA LEU A 133 6.19 7.91 17.99
C LEU A 133 6.86 8.08 19.35
N ASP A 134 8.18 7.98 19.38
CA ASP A 134 8.98 8.23 20.60
C ASP A 134 10.41 8.69 20.24
N PRO A 135 10.70 9.99 20.31
CA PRO A 135 12.02 10.54 20.00
C PRO A 135 13.12 10.18 21.00
N SER A 136 12.80 9.54 22.13
CA SER A 136 13.79 9.09 23.12
C SER A 136 14.43 7.75 22.76
N LEU A 137 13.84 6.99 21.83
CA LEU A 137 14.37 5.69 21.41
C LEU A 137 15.53 5.86 20.43
N THR A 138 16.58 5.06 20.65
CA THR A 138 17.73 4.99 19.74
C THR A 138 17.47 3.96 18.65
N VAL A 139 17.90 4.25 17.41
CA VAL A 139 17.81 3.27 16.31
C VAL A 139 19.20 2.81 15.89
N VAL A 140 19.36 1.50 15.75
CA VAL A 140 20.57 0.81 15.26
C VAL A 140 20.24 0.06 13.97
N ALA A 141 21.07 0.21 12.95
CA ALA A 141 20.89 -0.43 11.66
C ALA A 141 22.11 -1.31 11.30
N PRO A 142 22.19 -2.55 11.81
CA PRO A 142 23.34 -3.43 11.66
C PRO A 142 23.82 -3.58 10.21
N VAL A 143 22.89 -3.82 9.28
CA VAL A 143 23.21 -4.00 7.84
C VAL A 143 23.92 -2.76 7.26
N ARG A 144 23.54 -1.57 7.71
CA ARG A 144 24.15 -0.31 7.29
C ARG A 144 25.53 -0.09 7.94
N GLU A 145 25.73 -0.66 9.12
CA GLU A 145 26.99 -0.53 9.89
C GLU A 145 28.06 -1.49 9.39
N TRP A 146 27.72 -2.78 9.22
CA TRP A 146 28.72 -3.78 8.80
C TRP A 146 29.13 -3.69 7.33
N LYS A 147 28.25 -3.19 6.45
CA LYS A 147 28.51 -2.97 5.02
C LYS A 147 29.05 -4.19 4.26
N TRP A 148 28.66 -5.39 4.70
CA TRP A 148 29.11 -6.64 4.08
C TRP A 148 28.47 -6.86 2.72
N SER A 149 29.19 -7.57 1.84
CA SER A 149 28.62 -8.19 0.65
C SER A 149 27.70 -9.36 1.04
N ARG A 150 26.90 -9.82 0.10
CA ARG A 150 26.06 -11.00 0.32
C ARG A 150 26.87 -12.24 0.68
N GLU A 151 28.04 -12.42 0.03
CA GLU A 151 28.96 -13.51 0.26
C GLU A 151 29.54 -13.45 1.69
N GLU A 152 29.99 -12.28 2.12
CA GLU A 152 30.52 -12.06 3.48
C GLU A 152 29.44 -12.31 4.55
N GLU A 153 28.19 -11.92 4.29
CA GLU A 153 27.05 -12.18 5.18
C GLU A 153 26.77 -13.68 5.30
N ILE A 154 26.80 -14.42 4.20
CA ILE A 154 26.64 -15.88 4.18
C ILE A 154 27.77 -16.57 4.93
N GLU A 155 29.02 -16.14 4.76
CA GLU A 155 30.17 -16.68 5.49
C GLU A 155 30.02 -16.44 7.00
N TYR A 156 29.62 -15.23 7.40
CA TYR A 156 29.36 -14.92 8.79
C TYR A 156 28.22 -15.77 9.36
N ALA A 157 27.13 -15.93 8.60
CA ALA A 157 25.98 -16.75 8.98
C ALA A 157 26.41 -18.19 9.26
N LYS A 158 27.16 -18.82 8.34
CA LYS A 158 27.71 -20.19 8.51
C LYS A 158 28.61 -20.28 9.71
N ALA A 159 29.52 -19.33 9.92
CA ALA A 159 30.45 -19.31 11.04
C ALA A 159 29.75 -19.18 12.41
N ASN A 160 28.54 -18.59 12.45
CA ASN A 160 27.77 -18.36 13.66
C ASN A 160 26.56 -19.29 13.82
N GLY A 161 26.43 -20.33 12.98
CA GLY A 161 25.33 -21.30 13.06
C GLY A 161 23.95 -20.76 12.68
N VAL A 162 23.90 -19.66 11.92
CA VAL A 162 22.64 -19.11 11.39
C VAL A 162 22.20 -19.96 10.19
N PRO A 163 20.97 -20.50 10.19
CA PRO A 163 20.45 -21.23 9.02
C PRO A 163 20.42 -20.35 7.77
N VAL A 164 21.14 -20.77 6.75
CA VAL A 164 21.16 -20.09 5.46
C VAL A 164 20.06 -20.69 4.57
N PRO A 165 19.21 -19.87 3.92
CA PRO A 165 18.17 -20.38 3.03
C PRO A 165 18.74 -21.26 1.90
N ALA A 166 17.96 -22.27 1.48
CA ALA A 166 18.37 -23.18 0.41
C ALA A 166 18.31 -22.51 -0.99
N ASP A 167 17.51 -21.47 -1.15
CA ASP A 167 17.25 -20.73 -2.37
C ASP A 167 18.17 -19.50 -2.54
N LEU A 168 19.44 -19.64 -2.19
CA LEU A 168 20.45 -18.58 -2.35
C LEU A 168 20.58 -18.05 -3.78
N ASP A 169 20.16 -18.85 -4.77
CA ASP A 169 20.21 -18.52 -6.19
C ASP A 169 19.03 -17.64 -6.62
N ASN A 170 18.04 -17.38 -5.77
CA ASN A 170 16.95 -16.48 -6.08
C ASN A 170 17.48 -15.04 -6.13
N PRO A 171 17.52 -14.40 -7.33
CA PRO A 171 18.07 -13.07 -7.49
C PRO A 171 17.15 -11.96 -7.00
N TYR A 172 15.92 -12.29 -6.62
CA TYR A 172 14.87 -11.33 -6.32
C TYR A 172 14.78 -11.01 -4.83
N SER A 173 14.47 -9.75 -4.54
CA SER A 173 14.04 -9.29 -3.22
C SER A 173 12.53 -9.09 -3.22
N VAL A 174 11.83 -9.83 -2.37
CA VAL A 174 10.36 -9.84 -2.32
C VAL A 174 9.88 -9.28 -0.98
N ASP A 175 8.94 -8.33 -1.05
CA ASP A 175 8.17 -7.83 0.08
C ASP A 175 6.66 -8.00 -0.20
N GLN A 176 5.92 -8.60 0.70
CA GLN A 176 4.52 -8.95 0.51
C GLN A 176 3.70 -8.64 1.77
N ASN A 177 2.47 -8.22 1.58
CA ASN A 177 1.47 -8.07 2.62
C ASN A 177 0.05 -8.24 2.02
N LEU A 178 -1.01 -8.04 2.80
CA LEU A 178 -2.39 -8.17 2.29
C LEU A 178 -2.71 -7.22 1.12
N TRP A 179 -2.04 -6.07 1.01
CA TRP A 179 -2.32 -5.09 -0.04
C TRP A 179 -1.63 -5.38 -1.37
N GLY A 180 -0.61 -6.23 -1.35
CA GLY A 180 0.08 -6.67 -2.56
C GLY A 180 1.50 -7.17 -2.30
N ARG A 181 2.24 -7.32 -3.40
CA ARG A 181 3.60 -7.85 -3.43
C ARG A 181 4.50 -6.95 -4.27
N ALA A 182 5.67 -6.64 -3.76
CA ALA A 182 6.76 -5.95 -4.45
C ALA A 182 7.88 -6.93 -4.77
N ASN A 183 8.50 -6.82 -5.93
CA ASN A 183 9.65 -7.61 -6.34
C ASN A 183 10.67 -6.73 -7.06
N GLU A 184 11.92 -6.78 -6.63
CA GLU A 184 13.04 -6.01 -7.20
C GLU A 184 14.31 -6.87 -7.31
N CYS A 185 15.39 -6.30 -7.84
CA CYS A 185 16.71 -6.89 -8.01
C CYS A 185 16.83 -7.85 -9.20
N GLY A 186 18.02 -8.41 -9.37
CA GLY A 186 18.34 -9.37 -10.43
C GLY A 186 18.13 -8.79 -11.83
N VAL A 187 17.50 -9.56 -12.70
CA VAL A 187 17.22 -9.16 -14.09
C VAL A 187 16.35 -7.92 -14.21
N LEU A 188 15.57 -7.59 -13.16
CA LEU A 188 14.67 -6.43 -13.11
C LEU A 188 15.43 -5.10 -13.04
N GLU A 189 16.68 -5.09 -12.58
CA GLU A 189 17.49 -3.86 -12.46
C GLU A 189 17.74 -3.18 -13.81
N ASN A 190 17.75 -3.94 -14.91
CA ASN A 190 17.82 -3.36 -16.24
C ASN A 190 16.40 -3.08 -16.77
N PRO A 191 15.98 -1.82 -16.90
CA PRO A 191 14.62 -1.49 -17.34
C PRO A 191 14.30 -1.85 -18.80
N TRP A 192 15.32 -2.25 -19.60
CA TRP A 192 15.13 -2.76 -20.95
C TRP A 192 14.72 -4.24 -20.99
N ASN A 193 14.94 -4.98 -19.90
CA ASN A 193 14.55 -6.37 -19.82
C ASN A 193 13.07 -6.49 -19.51
N GLN A 194 12.35 -7.32 -20.25
CA GLN A 194 11.00 -7.72 -19.85
C GLN A 194 11.07 -8.49 -18.52
N ALA A 195 10.18 -8.18 -17.59
CA ALA A 195 10.05 -8.97 -16.37
C ALA A 195 9.63 -10.41 -16.72
N PRO A 196 10.39 -11.43 -16.32
CA PRO A 196 10.05 -12.81 -16.62
C PRO A 196 8.91 -13.28 -15.71
N GLU A 197 8.19 -14.34 -16.13
CA GLU A 197 7.02 -14.84 -15.37
C GLU A 197 7.36 -15.29 -13.95
N GLU A 198 8.56 -15.81 -13.71
CA GLU A 198 9.02 -16.18 -12.37
C GLU A 198 9.15 -14.98 -11.39
N ALA A 199 9.17 -13.75 -11.88
CA ALA A 199 9.14 -12.55 -11.04
C ALA A 199 7.77 -12.32 -10.40
N PHE A 200 6.71 -12.92 -10.93
CA PHE A 200 5.33 -12.82 -10.42
C PHE A 200 5.00 -14.05 -9.57
N GLY A 201 4.28 -13.83 -8.45
CA GLY A 201 3.99 -14.88 -7.48
C GLY A 201 2.52 -15.02 -7.10
N ILE A 202 1.70 -13.97 -7.30
CA ILE A 202 0.29 -13.97 -6.86
C ILE A 202 -0.70 -13.64 -7.99
N THR A 203 -0.20 -13.46 -9.22
CA THR A 203 -1.03 -13.16 -10.39
C THR A 203 -0.68 -14.07 -11.57
N ASN A 204 -1.69 -14.54 -12.30
CA ASN A 204 -1.47 -15.19 -13.58
C ASN A 204 -1.02 -14.18 -14.65
N SER A 205 -0.31 -14.64 -15.70
CA SER A 205 -0.14 -13.80 -16.89
C SER A 205 -1.50 -13.59 -17.59
N PRO A 206 -1.69 -12.49 -18.31
CA PRO A 206 -2.90 -12.29 -19.13
C PRO A 206 -3.15 -13.45 -20.12
N GLU A 207 -2.08 -14.05 -20.64
CA GLU A 207 -2.14 -15.17 -21.57
C GLU A 207 -2.65 -16.45 -20.89
N SER A 208 -2.22 -16.70 -19.65
CA SER A 208 -2.63 -17.90 -18.87
C SER A 208 -3.92 -17.70 -18.06
N ALA A 209 -4.41 -16.46 -17.96
CA ALA A 209 -5.67 -16.16 -17.28
C ALA A 209 -6.88 -16.76 -18.02
N PRO A 210 -7.99 -17.05 -17.31
CA PRO A 210 -9.20 -17.62 -17.92
C PRO A 210 -9.72 -16.84 -19.12
N ASP A 211 -10.25 -17.55 -20.12
CA ASP A 211 -10.87 -16.96 -21.31
C ASP A 211 -12.28 -16.44 -21.06
N GLU A 212 -12.87 -16.79 -19.92
CA GLU A 212 -14.17 -16.28 -19.48
C GLU A 212 -13.94 -15.19 -18.41
N ALA A 213 -14.71 -14.09 -18.54
CA ALA A 213 -14.68 -13.01 -17.55
C ALA A 213 -15.37 -13.45 -16.25
N GLU A 214 -14.83 -13.04 -15.11
CA GLU A 214 -15.48 -13.19 -13.81
C GLU A 214 -16.06 -11.84 -13.35
N TYR A 215 -17.24 -11.88 -12.74
CA TYR A 215 -17.94 -10.69 -12.26
C TYR A 215 -18.04 -10.75 -10.74
N VAL A 216 -17.66 -9.66 -10.07
CA VAL A 216 -17.69 -9.56 -8.61
C VAL A 216 -18.46 -8.30 -8.21
N ASP A 217 -19.50 -8.47 -7.39
CA ASP A 217 -20.22 -7.36 -6.78
C ASP A 217 -19.49 -6.96 -5.49
N VAL A 218 -18.97 -5.74 -5.44
CA VAL A 218 -18.33 -5.17 -4.25
C VAL A 218 -19.27 -4.19 -3.59
N THR A 219 -19.66 -4.46 -2.34
CA THR A 219 -20.53 -3.58 -1.54
C THR A 219 -19.70 -2.66 -0.67
N PHE A 220 -19.99 -1.37 -0.73
CA PHE A 220 -19.36 -0.33 0.07
C PHE A 220 -20.33 0.28 1.08
N LYS A 221 -19.81 0.55 2.28
CA LYS A 221 -20.48 1.34 3.33
C LYS A 221 -19.49 2.37 3.87
N GLU A 222 -19.85 3.65 3.74
CA GLU A 222 -18.97 4.78 4.09
C GLU A 222 -17.56 4.64 3.47
N GLY A 223 -17.50 4.26 2.18
CA GLY A 223 -16.27 4.04 1.44
C GLY A 223 -15.45 2.80 1.83
N LYS A 224 -15.93 2.01 2.79
CA LYS A 224 -15.30 0.75 3.18
C LYS A 224 -15.94 -0.42 2.43
N PRO A 225 -15.17 -1.28 1.74
CA PRO A 225 -15.70 -2.51 1.19
C PRO A 225 -16.08 -3.47 2.34
N VAL A 226 -17.32 -3.96 2.33
CA VAL A 226 -17.90 -4.77 3.42
C VAL A 226 -18.42 -6.13 2.97
N ALA A 227 -18.64 -6.33 1.65
CA ALA A 227 -19.10 -7.62 1.12
C ALA A 227 -18.62 -7.84 -0.32
N LEU A 228 -18.40 -9.10 -0.67
CA LEU A 228 -18.22 -9.59 -2.03
C LEU A 228 -19.39 -10.51 -2.39
N ASN A 229 -20.03 -10.27 -3.55
CA ASN A 229 -21.18 -11.05 -4.04
C ASN A 229 -22.28 -11.23 -2.97
N GLY A 230 -22.52 -10.18 -2.17
CA GLY A 230 -23.50 -10.17 -1.09
C GLY A 230 -23.09 -10.88 0.19
N LYS A 231 -21.92 -11.51 0.25
CA LYS A 231 -21.37 -12.14 1.46
C LYS A 231 -20.56 -11.11 2.25
N GLU A 232 -21.07 -10.72 3.42
CA GLU A 232 -20.37 -9.85 4.37
C GLU A 232 -19.13 -10.57 4.95
N MET A 233 -18.03 -9.82 5.09
CA MET A 233 -16.78 -10.34 5.69
C MET A 233 -15.93 -9.21 6.27
N LYS A 234 -14.96 -9.57 7.11
CA LYS A 234 -13.97 -8.62 7.60
C LYS A 234 -13.13 -8.08 6.44
N LEU A 235 -12.62 -6.86 6.58
CA LEU A 235 -11.84 -6.21 5.52
C LEU A 235 -10.57 -7.01 5.14
N ALA A 236 -9.88 -7.60 6.11
CA ALA A 236 -8.71 -8.44 5.84
C ALA A 236 -9.05 -9.65 4.95
N ASP A 237 -10.13 -10.38 5.30
CA ASP A 237 -10.60 -11.55 4.55
C ASP A 237 -11.09 -11.13 3.14
N LEU A 238 -11.78 -9.98 3.04
CA LEU A 238 -12.28 -9.43 1.78
C LEU A 238 -11.13 -9.09 0.83
N ILE A 239 -10.09 -8.44 1.32
CA ILE A 239 -8.90 -8.12 0.51
C ILE A 239 -8.19 -9.41 0.08
N GLN A 240 -8.05 -10.38 0.99
CA GLN A 240 -7.44 -11.68 0.69
C GLN A 240 -8.22 -12.42 -0.41
N GLU A 241 -9.55 -12.49 -0.30
CA GLU A 241 -10.41 -13.14 -1.30
C GLU A 241 -10.35 -12.41 -2.65
N MET A 242 -10.37 -11.07 -2.63
CA MET A 242 -10.23 -10.29 -3.87
C MET A 242 -8.84 -10.44 -4.50
N ASN A 243 -7.77 -10.57 -3.72
CA ASN A 243 -6.44 -10.88 -4.25
C ASN A 243 -6.43 -12.19 -5.04
N VAL A 244 -7.09 -13.24 -4.51
CA VAL A 244 -7.18 -14.54 -5.18
C VAL A 244 -7.99 -14.43 -6.48
N ILE A 245 -9.19 -13.83 -6.42
CA ILE A 245 -10.07 -13.72 -7.58
C ILE A 245 -9.43 -12.86 -8.68
N ALA A 246 -8.96 -11.66 -8.34
CA ALA A 246 -8.38 -10.74 -9.32
C ALA A 246 -7.02 -11.22 -9.85
N GLY A 247 -6.19 -11.84 -8.98
CA GLY A 247 -4.91 -12.43 -9.35
C GLY A 247 -5.04 -13.56 -10.36
N LYS A 248 -6.07 -14.42 -10.21
CA LYS A 248 -6.43 -15.46 -11.19
C LYS A 248 -6.66 -14.90 -12.60
N HIS A 249 -7.21 -13.68 -12.69
CA HIS A 249 -7.44 -12.97 -13.95
C HIS A 249 -6.27 -12.07 -14.40
N GLY A 250 -5.12 -12.15 -13.73
CA GLY A 250 -3.92 -11.38 -14.08
C GLY A 250 -4.00 -9.90 -13.75
N VAL A 251 -4.99 -9.46 -12.97
CA VAL A 251 -5.16 -8.06 -12.58
C VAL A 251 -4.05 -7.61 -11.63
N GLY A 252 -3.60 -6.37 -11.76
CA GLY A 252 -2.74 -5.73 -10.78
C GLY A 252 -1.25 -5.92 -10.98
N ARG A 253 -0.77 -6.41 -12.13
CA ARG A 253 0.65 -6.40 -12.51
C ARG A 253 1.08 -5.00 -12.90
N ILE A 254 2.08 -4.47 -12.23
CA ILE A 254 2.58 -3.09 -12.44
C ILE A 254 4.09 -3.13 -12.55
N ASP A 255 4.62 -2.67 -13.68
CA ASP A 255 6.05 -2.43 -13.89
C ASP A 255 6.31 -0.93 -13.73
N HIS A 256 7.09 -0.55 -12.73
CA HIS A 256 7.26 0.84 -12.34
C HIS A 256 8.72 1.21 -12.16
N VAL A 257 9.14 2.26 -12.86
CA VAL A 257 10.39 2.98 -12.58
C VAL A 257 10.04 4.17 -11.72
N GLU A 258 10.36 4.10 -10.44
CA GLU A 258 9.96 5.08 -9.43
C GLU A 258 11.11 5.94 -8.94
N ASN A 259 10.79 7.09 -8.36
CA ASN A 259 11.75 7.93 -7.66
C ASN A 259 11.77 7.55 -6.18
N ARG A 260 12.87 6.92 -5.72
CA ARG A 260 13.06 6.61 -4.30
C ARG A 260 13.27 7.87 -3.49
N LEU A 261 12.83 7.85 -2.23
CA LEU A 261 13.01 8.92 -1.25
C LEU A 261 14.49 9.30 -1.08
N VAL A 262 15.39 8.33 -1.18
CA VAL A 262 16.84 8.52 -1.10
C VAL A 262 17.46 9.17 -2.36
N GLY A 263 16.65 9.55 -3.37
CA GLY A 263 17.07 10.37 -4.51
C GLY A 263 17.52 9.59 -5.75
N ILE A 264 17.40 8.27 -5.79
CA ILE A 264 17.69 7.44 -6.95
C ILE A 264 16.42 6.93 -7.62
N LYS A 265 16.52 6.57 -8.91
CA LYS A 265 15.47 5.79 -9.58
C LYS A 265 15.71 4.31 -9.36
N SER A 266 14.61 3.56 -9.15
CA SER A 266 14.61 2.10 -9.13
C SER A 266 13.47 1.57 -9.97
N ARG A 267 13.59 0.33 -10.42
CA ARG A 267 12.49 -0.39 -11.05
C ARG A 267 12.03 -1.51 -10.14
N GLU A 268 10.73 -1.56 -9.93
CA GLU A 268 10.07 -2.59 -9.15
C GLU A 268 8.87 -3.14 -9.93
N ILE A 269 8.62 -4.43 -9.72
CA ILE A 269 7.40 -5.10 -10.20
C ILE A 269 6.48 -5.26 -9.02
N TYR A 270 5.27 -4.74 -9.16
CA TYR A 270 4.23 -4.90 -8.15
C TYR A 270 3.13 -5.82 -8.64
N GLU A 271 2.55 -6.57 -7.71
CA GLU A 271 1.35 -7.34 -7.91
C GLU A 271 0.33 -6.91 -6.86
N CYS A 272 -0.70 -6.20 -7.29
CA CYS A 272 -1.69 -5.58 -6.40
C CYS A 272 -3.12 -5.92 -6.85
N PRO A 273 -3.48 -7.23 -7.00
CA PRO A 273 -4.72 -7.61 -7.65
C PRO A 273 -5.97 -7.11 -6.92
N GLY A 274 -6.08 -7.36 -5.63
CA GLY A 274 -7.20 -6.89 -4.82
C GLY A 274 -7.24 -5.37 -4.71
N ALA A 275 -6.07 -4.74 -4.53
CA ALA A 275 -5.97 -3.29 -4.45
C ALA A 275 -6.52 -2.61 -5.72
N ILE A 276 -6.06 -3.03 -6.91
CA ILE A 276 -6.53 -2.46 -8.19
C ILE A 276 -8.02 -2.66 -8.38
N ALA A 277 -8.55 -3.87 -8.11
CA ALA A 277 -9.97 -4.15 -8.26
C ALA A 277 -10.83 -3.32 -7.28
N LEU A 278 -10.42 -3.20 -6.02
CA LEU A 278 -11.15 -2.44 -4.99
C LEU A 278 -11.08 -0.93 -5.22
N LEU A 279 -9.91 -0.39 -5.60
CA LEU A 279 -9.75 1.02 -5.95
C LEU A 279 -10.61 1.39 -7.17
N THR A 280 -10.62 0.54 -8.20
CA THR A 280 -11.49 0.72 -9.38
C THR A 280 -12.97 0.72 -9.00
N ALA A 281 -13.39 -0.22 -8.15
CA ALA A 281 -14.78 -0.31 -7.68
C ALA A 281 -15.19 0.89 -6.83
N HIS A 282 -14.33 1.31 -5.90
CA HIS A 282 -14.57 2.41 -4.98
C HIS A 282 -14.77 3.75 -5.73
N LYS A 283 -13.90 4.02 -6.72
CA LYS A 283 -13.98 5.25 -7.53
C LYS A 283 -15.35 5.44 -8.19
N GLU A 284 -15.93 4.37 -8.68
CA GLU A 284 -17.22 4.43 -9.38
C GLU A 284 -18.42 4.67 -8.43
N ILE A 285 -18.28 4.33 -7.15
CA ILE A 285 -19.28 4.72 -6.15
C ILE A 285 -19.10 6.18 -5.73
N GLU A 286 -17.86 6.67 -5.63
CA GLU A 286 -17.62 8.10 -5.42
C GLU A 286 -18.19 8.94 -6.55
N ASP A 287 -18.04 8.51 -7.81
CA ASP A 287 -18.56 9.24 -8.98
C ASP A 287 -20.09 9.35 -8.98
N LEU A 288 -20.80 8.41 -8.33
CA LEU A 288 -22.24 8.50 -8.12
C LEU A 288 -22.64 9.41 -6.96
N THR A 289 -21.82 9.55 -5.93
CA THR A 289 -22.28 10.03 -4.61
C THR A 289 -21.64 11.34 -4.17
N LEU A 290 -20.47 11.71 -4.72
CA LEU A 290 -19.79 12.95 -4.35
C LEU A 290 -20.27 14.12 -5.19
N VAL A 291 -20.49 15.27 -4.55
CA VAL A 291 -20.75 16.52 -5.26
C VAL A 291 -19.50 16.96 -6.02
N ARG A 292 -19.72 17.70 -7.11
CA ARG A 292 -18.69 18.14 -8.05
C ARG A 292 -17.48 18.80 -7.37
N GLU A 293 -17.71 19.69 -6.41
CA GLU A 293 -16.66 20.45 -5.73
C GLU A 293 -15.75 19.52 -4.93
N VAL A 294 -16.31 18.48 -4.28
CA VAL A 294 -15.56 17.46 -3.54
C VAL A 294 -14.78 16.59 -4.51
N SER A 295 -15.42 16.06 -5.56
CA SER A 295 -14.76 15.18 -6.53
C SER A 295 -13.64 15.85 -7.32
N HIS A 296 -13.68 17.20 -7.48
CA HIS A 296 -12.61 17.96 -8.13
C HIS A 296 -11.47 18.33 -7.17
N PHE A 297 -11.74 18.52 -5.88
CA PHE A 297 -10.73 18.88 -4.89
C PHE A 297 -10.00 17.67 -4.31
N LYS A 298 -10.73 16.58 -4.08
CA LYS A 298 -10.19 15.35 -3.46
C LYS A 298 -8.93 14.81 -4.15
N PRO A 299 -8.80 14.74 -5.50
CA PRO A 299 -7.59 14.24 -6.18
C PRO A 299 -6.31 15.00 -5.85
N ILE A 300 -6.40 16.27 -5.47
CA ILE A 300 -5.24 17.05 -5.02
C ILE A 300 -4.72 16.49 -3.69
N LEU A 301 -5.63 16.21 -2.76
CA LEU A 301 -5.30 15.64 -1.45
C LEU A 301 -4.90 14.16 -1.53
N GLU A 302 -5.47 13.40 -2.45
CA GLU A 302 -5.09 12.01 -2.74
C GLU A 302 -3.62 11.91 -3.15
N ASN A 303 -3.21 12.78 -4.10
CA ASN A 303 -1.82 12.83 -4.54
C ASN A 303 -0.87 13.26 -3.41
N GLU A 304 -1.25 14.26 -2.62
CA GLU A 304 -0.45 14.71 -1.49
C GLU A 304 -0.33 13.63 -0.42
N LEU A 305 -1.43 12.94 -0.09
CA LEU A 305 -1.41 11.83 0.86
C LEU A 305 -0.50 10.69 0.38
N SER A 306 -0.54 10.36 -0.91
CA SER A 306 0.34 9.35 -1.51
C SER A 306 1.81 9.70 -1.33
N ASN A 307 2.16 10.97 -1.56
CA ASN A 307 3.52 11.47 -1.37
C ASN A 307 3.94 11.42 0.10
N LEU A 308 3.08 11.84 1.02
CA LEU A 308 3.36 11.79 2.45
C LEU A 308 3.58 10.36 2.95
N ILE A 309 2.74 9.40 2.52
CA ILE A 309 2.88 7.98 2.87
C ILE A 309 4.20 7.42 2.31
N TYR A 310 4.47 7.64 1.03
CA TYR A 310 5.69 7.14 0.38
C TYR A 310 6.94 7.68 1.07
N ASN A 311 6.92 8.97 1.44
CA ASN A 311 8.01 9.70 2.05
C ASN A 311 8.10 9.57 3.58
N ALA A 312 7.58 8.50 4.17
CA ALA A 312 7.73 8.19 5.59
C ALA A 312 6.97 9.13 6.57
N LEU A 313 6.03 9.92 6.10
CA LEU A 313 5.36 10.96 6.89
C LEU A 313 3.96 10.56 7.36
N TRP A 314 3.69 9.25 7.54
CA TRP A 314 2.40 8.73 8.01
C TRP A 314 1.92 9.42 9.31
N PHE A 315 2.79 9.58 10.28
CA PHE A 315 2.47 10.18 11.58
C PHE A 315 2.53 11.72 11.59
N SER A 316 2.71 12.36 10.45
CA SER A 316 2.74 13.82 10.38
C SER A 316 1.34 14.43 10.57
N PRO A 317 1.23 15.64 11.13
CA PRO A 317 -0.04 16.36 11.25
C PRO A 317 -0.74 16.56 9.90
N ALA A 318 0.02 16.75 8.80
CA ALA A 318 -0.53 16.91 7.46
C ALA A 318 -1.26 15.63 7.00
N THR A 319 -0.64 14.47 7.17
CA THR A 319 -1.25 13.16 6.87
C THR A 319 -2.55 12.98 7.64
N GLN A 320 -2.56 13.25 8.94
CA GLN A 320 -3.74 13.10 9.78
C GLN A 320 -4.87 14.06 9.37
N ALA A 321 -4.56 15.29 9.00
CA ALA A 321 -5.54 16.26 8.52
C ALA A 321 -6.18 15.84 7.19
N ILE A 322 -5.37 15.30 6.24
CA ILE A 322 -5.87 14.81 4.96
C ILE A 322 -6.75 13.57 5.18
N ILE A 323 -6.33 12.61 6.00
CA ILE A 323 -7.13 11.42 6.33
C ILE A 323 -8.48 11.83 6.95
N ALA A 324 -8.50 12.82 7.82
CA ALA A 324 -9.75 13.34 8.40
C ALA A 324 -10.67 13.93 7.33
N TYR A 325 -10.13 14.72 6.38
CA TYR A 325 -10.89 15.23 5.24
C TYR A 325 -11.46 14.08 4.38
N ILE A 326 -10.61 13.13 3.99
CA ILE A 326 -11.03 11.97 3.18
C ILE A 326 -12.16 11.22 3.91
N LYS A 327 -11.99 10.89 5.18
CA LYS A 327 -13.00 10.18 5.97
C LYS A 327 -14.35 10.90 6.00
N GLU A 328 -14.35 12.24 6.07
CA GLU A 328 -15.59 13.03 6.04
C GLU A 328 -16.32 12.88 4.71
N THR A 329 -15.58 12.85 3.58
CA THR A 329 -16.17 12.67 2.25
C THR A 329 -16.80 11.30 2.05
N GLN A 330 -16.36 10.28 2.79
CA GLN A 330 -16.79 8.89 2.62
C GLN A 330 -18.18 8.58 3.19
N LYS A 331 -18.74 9.40 4.05
CA LYS A 331 -20.04 9.17 4.69
C LYS A 331 -21.19 8.89 3.73
N VAL A 332 -21.10 9.41 2.53
CA VAL A 332 -22.11 9.23 1.47
C VAL A 332 -21.71 8.16 0.45
N VAL A 333 -20.51 7.61 0.53
CA VAL A 333 -19.98 6.62 -0.42
C VAL A 333 -20.48 5.22 -0.03
N ASN A 334 -21.77 4.98 -0.34
CA ASN A 334 -22.47 3.73 -0.06
C ASN A 334 -23.03 3.18 -1.36
N GLY A 335 -22.84 1.89 -1.65
CA GLY A 335 -23.38 1.31 -2.87
C GLY A 335 -22.73 -0.01 -3.25
N ILE A 336 -23.08 -0.48 -4.45
CA ILE A 336 -22.55 -1.73 -5.02
C ILE A 336 -21.96 -1.41 -6.39
N ALA A 337 -20.73 -1.82 -6.62
CA ALA A 337 -20.07 -1.80 -7.92
C ALA A 337 -19.85 -3.23 -8.42
N LYS A 338 -20.29 -3.53 -9.64
CA LYS A 338 -20.04 -4.80 -10.33
C LYS A 338 -18.76 -4.70 -11.15
N VAL A 339 -17.72 -5.38 -10.69
CA VAL A 339 -16.40 -5.42 -11.34
C VAL A 339 -16.33 -6.63 -12.27
N LYS A 340 -16.00 -6.38 -13.53
CA LYS A 340 -15.61 -7.40 -14.51
C LYS A 340 -14.09 -7.56 -14.46
N LEU A 341 -13.62 -8.78 -14.20
CA LEU A 341 -12.20 -9.14 -14.20
C LEU A 341 -11.91 -10.01 -15.43
N TYR A 342 -10.96 -9.59 -16.25
CA TYR A 342 -10.64 -10.29 -17.49
C TYR A 342 -9.25 -9.92 -18.02
N LYS A 343 -8.37 -10.91 -18.21
CA LYS A 343 -7.10 -10.77 -18.93
C LYS A 343 -6.28 -9.54 -18.51
N GLY A 344 -6.04 -9.38 -17.21
CA GLY A 344 -5.26 -8.27 -16.63
C GLY A 344 -6.05 -6.99 -16.34
N HIS A 345 -7.33 -6.95 -16.66
CA HIS A 345 -8.16 -5.77 -16.48
C HIS A 345 -9.24 -5.95 -15.41
N ALA A 346 -9.43 -4.92 -14.59
CA ALA A 346 -10.59 -4.72 -13.73
C ALA A 346 -11.40 -3.53 -14.27
N GLN A 347 -12.68 -3.74 -14.59
CA GLN A 347 -13.56 -2.72 -15.13
C GLN A 347 -14.91 -2.78 -14.42
N VAL A 348 -15.40 -1.65 -13.92
CA VAL A 348 -16.77 -1.60 -13.41
C VAL A 348 -17.76 -1.51 -14.59
N VAL A 349 -18.72 -2.41 -14.60
CA VAL A 349 -19.73 -2.52 -15.67
C VAL A 349 -21.13 -2.13 -15.20
N ALA A 350 -21.37 -2.08 -13.89
CA ALA A 350 -22.60 -1.61 -13.29
C ALA A 350 -22.34 -1.04 -11.90
N ARG A 351 -23.15 -0.09 -11.48
CA ARG A 351 -23.07 0.53 -10.16
C ARG A 351 -24.44 1.01 -9.70
N GLN A 352 -24.67 0.97 -8.40
CA GLN A 352 -25.88 1.49 -7.78
C GLN A 352 -25.62 2.03 -6.38
N SER A 353 -26.34 3.06 -5.98
CA SER A 353 -26.25 3.67 -4.66
C SER A 353 -27.58 4.31 -4.27
N ALA A 354 -27.96 4.15 -3.00
CA ALA A 354 -29.08 4.91 -2.42
C ALA A 354 -28.72 6.41 -2.20
N ASN A 355 -27.42 6.73 -2.20
CA ASN A 355 -26.91 8.11 -2.11
C ASN A 355 -26.57 8.69 -3.50
N SER A 356 -27.01 8.05 -4.60
CA SER A 356 -26.73 8.51 -5.95
C SER A 356 -27.21 9.94 -6.20
N LEU A 357 -26.32 10.75 -6.74
CA LEU A 357 -26.65 12.10 -7.26
C LEU A 357 -27.02 12.04 -8.77
N TYR A 358 -26.87 10.87 -9.40
CA TYR A 358 -27.33 10.66 -10.77
C TYR A 358 -28.84 10.47 -10.76
N ASP A 359 -29.54 11.43 -11.37
CA ASP A 359 -30.99 11.39 -11.58
C ASP A 359 -31.26 11.14 -13.07
N GLU A 360 -31.89 10.01 -13.38
CA GLU A 360 -32.17 9.58 -14.74
C GLU A 360 -33.12 10.56 -15.45
N ASN A 361 -34.09 11.16 -14.73
CA ASN A 361 -35.03 12.11 -15.31
C ASN A 361 -34.38 13.45 -15.66
N LEU A 362 -33.29 13.83 -14.97
CA LEU A 362 -32.51 15.02 -15.29
C LEU A 362 -31.48 14.77 -16.40
N ALA A 363 -31.03 13.51 -16.56
CA ALA A 363 -29.95 13.13 -17.47
C ALA A 363 -30.45 12.58 -18.81
N THR A 364 -31.73 12.19 -18.90
CA THR A 364 -32.28 11.55 -20.10
C THR A 364 -32.59 12.59 -21.21
N TYR A 365 -32.52 12.13 -22.47
CA TYR A 365 -32.97 12.89 -23.64
C TYR A 365 -34.33 12.42 -24.16
N THR A 366 -35.05 11.60 -23.37
CA THR A 366 -36.39 11.11 -23.73
C THR A 366 -37.49 12.10 -23.30
N SER A 367 -38.74 11.77 -23.57
CA SER A 367 -39.90 12.56 -23.12
C SER A 367 -40.08 12.62 -21.60
N ALA A 368 -39.28 11.85 -20.85
CA ALA A 368 -39.24 11.89 -19.38
C ALA A 368 -38.29 12.97 -18.82
N ASP A 369 -37.58 13.72 -19.70
CA ASP A 369 -36.68 14.81 -19.30
C ASP A 369 -37.41 15.88 -18.47
N SER A 370 -36.91 16.11 -17.27
CA SER A 370 -37.41 17.15 -16.33
C SER A 370 -36.44 18.33 -16.19
N PHE A 371 -35.32 18.33 -16.94
CA PHE A 371 -34.35 19.42 -16.89
C PHE A 371 -34.86 20.71 -17.51
N ASP A 372 -34.76 21.82 -16.79
CA ASP A 372 -35.12 23.16 -17.31
C ASP A 372 -34.08 23.68 -18.30
N GLN A 373 -34.26 23.37 -19.58
CA GLN A 373 -33.33 23.76 -20.64
C GLN A 373 -33.32 25.28 -20.88
N ASP A 374 -34.41 26.00 -20.57
CA ASP A 374 -34.50 27.45 -20.76
C ASP A 374 -33.63 28.21 -19.75
N ALA A 375 -33.46 27.68 -18.55
CA ALA A 375 -32.56 28.23 -17.53
C ALA A 375 -31.09 28.26 -17.98
N ALA A 376 -30.69 27.36 -18.89
CA ALA A 376 -29.34 27.30 -19.44
C ALA A 376 -28.94 28.58 -20.19
N ILE A 377 -29.90 29.26 -20.85
CA ILE A 377 -29.64 30.50 -21.61
C ILE A 377 -29.08 31.59 -20.69
N GLY A 378 -29.72 31.79 -19.54
CA GLY A 378 -29.28 32.78 -18.53
C GLY A 378 -27.94 32.39 -17.89
N PHE A 379 -27.81 31.12 -17.56
CA PHE A 379 -26.55 30.57 -16.97
C PHE A 379 -25.36 30.76 -17.91
N ILE A 380 -25.48 30.41 -19.20
CA ILE A 380 -24.41 30.55 -20.21
C ILE A 380 -23.93 31.99 -20.31
N LYS A 381 -24.90 32.96 -20.36
CA LYS A 381 -24.58 34.40 -20.40
C LYS A 381 -23.70 34.82 -19.20
N LEU A 382 -24.10 34.47 -17.98
CA LEU A 382 -23.40 34.88 -16.77
C LEU A 382 -22.08 34.14 -16.62
N TRP A 383 -22.06 32.84 -16.89
CA TRP A 383 -20.87 32.01 -16.80
C TRP A 383 -19.78 32.40 -17.79
N GLY A 384 -20.19 32.74 -19.03
CA GLY A 384 -19.29 33.19 -20.11
C GLY A 384 -18.82 34.63 -19.99
N LEU A 385 -19.45 35.45 -19.13
CA LEU A 385 -19.22 36.90 -19.08
C LEU A 385 -17.74 37.27 -18.83
N PRO A 386 -17.00 36.65 -17.86
CA PRO A 386 -15.58 36.96 -17.63
C PRO A 386 -14.74 36.70 -18.89
N THR A 387 -14.98 35.58 -19.57
CA THR A 387 -14.24 35.20 -20.79
C THR A 387 -14.57 36.15 -21.95
N GLN A 388 -15.83 36.53 -22.07
CA GLN A 388 -16.27 37.51 -23.07
C GLN A 388 -15.61 38.87 -22.85
N VAL A 389 -15.61 39.37 -21.62
CA VAL A 389 -14.95 40.64 -21.26
C VAL A 389 -13.43 40.57 -21.52
N ASN A 390 -12.79 39.45 -21.15
CA ASN A 390 -11.39 39.27 -21.45
C ASN A 390 -11.08 39.30 -22.95
N SER A 391 -11.93 38.66 -23.78
CA SER A 391 -11.80 38.69 -25.24
C SER A 391 -11.96 40.11 -25.79
N GLN A 392 -12.94 40.85 -25.29
CA GLN A 392 -13.18 42.25 -25.72
C GLN A 392 -12.01 43.17 -25.39
N VAL A 393 -11.35 42.97 -24.23
CA VAL A 393 -10.25 43.84 -23.80
C VAL A 393 -8.93 43.44 -24.44
N ASN A 394 -8.65 42.15 -24.54
CA ASN A 394 -7.33 41.66 -24.94
C ASN A 394 -7.27 41.13 -26.37
N HIS A 395 -8.40 41.07 -27.10
CA HIS A 395 -8.51 40.62 -28.49
C HIS A 395 -7.65 39.35 -28.81
N PRO A 396 -7.81 38.23 -28.11
CA PRO A 396 -6.92 37.09 -28.24
C PRO A 396 -6.96 36.40 -29.60
N PHE A 397 -7.90 36.78 -30.48
CA PHE A 397 -8.09 36.20 -31.81
C PHE A 397 -8.01 37.24 -32.95
N ASP A 398 -7.52 38.44 -32.70
CA ASP A 398 -7.20 39.40 -33.74
C ASP A 398 -5.89 38.98 -34.44
N ASN A 399 -5.98 37.93 -35.30
CA ASN A 399 -4.98 37.59 -36.31
C ASN A 399 -5.67 37.08 -37.57
#